data_7dcdcf4f6e8743395cd11525e63e183e
#
_entry.id   7dcdcf4f6e8743395cd11525e63e183e
#
_cell.length_a   1.000
_cell.length_b   1.000
_cell.length_c   1.000
_cell.angle_alpha   90.00
_cell.angle_beta   90.00
_cell.angle_gamma   90.00
#
_symmetry.space_group_name_H-M   'P 1'
#
loop_
_entity.id
_entity.type
_entity.pdbx_description
1 polymer ?
#
loop_
_entity_poly.entity_id
_entity_poly.type
_entity_poly.pdbx_seq_one_letter_code
_entity_poly.pdbx_strand_id
1 'polypeptide(L)'
;MLATDEMARGFEAGSHATTFGGGALASGVAAKCVEIMLRDKLADRAAELGKHVMDRVRAIQDKLPGTVREVRGLGLMIGIELAVDAAAVWRELIARGFICNLSHGVTLRLLPALTIDKADLDAFIDTLEDILRTAK
;
A
#
# COMPACT_ATOMS: atom_id res chain seq x y z
N MET A 1 20.86 -4.71 4.54
CA MET A 1 21.01 -5.11 3.12
C MET A 1 22.00 -6.25 3.07
N LEU A 2 21.73 -7.28 2.31
CA LEU A 2 22.66 -8.37 1.99
C LEU A 2 23.00 -8.29 0.51
N ALA A 3 24.26 -8.49 0.16
CA ALA A 3 24.75 -8.48 -1.23
C ALA A 3 25.78 -9.59 -1.41
N THR A 4 25.92 -10.10 -2.64
CA THR A 4 27.05 -10.96 -3.00
C THR A 4 28.31 -10.12 -3.12
N ASP A 5 29.50 -10.74 -3.06
CA ASP A 5 30.77 -10.04 -3.24
C ASP A 5 30.87 -9.33 -4.58
N GLU A 6 30.28 -9.89 -5.64
CA GLU A 6 30.23 -9.28 -6.96
C GLU A 6 29.41 -7.98 -6.95
N MET A 7 28.21 -8.00 -6.36
CA MET A 7 27.35 -6.81 -6.23
C MET A 7 27.95 -5.78 -5.28
N ALA A 8 28.62 -6.22 -4.23
CA ALA A 8 29.28 -5.34 -3.25
C ALA A 8 30.42 -4.50 -3.88
N ARG A 9 31.06 -4.98 -4.97
CA ARG A 9 32.09 -4.21 -5.70
C ARG A 9 31.57 -2.93 -6.36
N GLY A 10 30.27 -2.79 -6.54
CA GLY A 10 29.64 -1.56 -7.03
C GLY A 10 29.58 -0.43 -5.98
N PHE A 11 29.94 -0.71 -4.73
CA PHE A 11 29.96 0.27 -3.65
C PHE A 11 31.39 0.66 -3.33
N GLU A 12 31.69 1.94 -3.43
CA GLU A 12 32.97 2.51 -3.01
C GLU A 12 32.90 2.97 -1.56
N ALA A 13 34.05 3.00 -0.87
CA ALA A 13 34.12 3.52 0.49
C ALA A 13 33.60 4.98 0.54
N GLY A 14 32.61 5.23 1.39
CA GLY A 14 31.96 6.54 1.54
C GLY A 14 30.79 6.81 0.60
N SER A 15 30.46 5.93 -0.35
CA SER A 15 29.32 6.13 -1.26
C SER A 15 27.96 6.02 -0.58
N HIS A 16 27.87 5.19 0.47
CA HIS A 16 26.66 5.00 1.27
C HIS A 16 26.98 4.97 2.75
N ALA A 17 26.36 5.85 3.51
CA ALA A 17 26.48 5.89 4.96
C ALA A 17 25.13 6.27 5.58
N THR A 18 24.90 5.82 6.80
CA THR A 18 23.76 6.21 7.62
C THR A 18 24.19 6.36 9.07
N THR A 19 23.80 7.43 9.72
CA THR A 19 24.19 7.73 11.10
C THR A 19 23.73 6.66 12.09
N PHE A 20 22.53 6.08 11.89
CA PHE A 20 21.93 5.11 12.81
C PHE A 20 21.88 3.68 12.26
N GLY A 21 22.27 3.45 11.02
CA GLY A 21 22.25 2.12 10.41
C GLY A 21 23.34 1.22 10.97
N GLY A 22 22.97 -0.02 11.34
CA GLY A 22 23.88 -1.02 11.86
C GLY A 22 24.29 -0.84 13.33
N GLY A 23 23.83 0.21 14.01
CA GLY A 23 24.03 0.37 15.45
C GLY A 23 23.28 -0.69 16.26
N ALA A 24 23.75 -1.00 17.48
CA ALA A 24 23.20 -2.07 18.33
C ALA A 24 21.68 -1.87 18.59
N LEU A 25 21.24 -0.64 18.86
CA LEU A 25 19.83 -0.32 19.10
C LEU A 25 18.98 -0.56 17.84
N ALA A 26 19.38 0.00 16.70
CA ALA A 26 18.65 -0.14 15.44
C ALA A 26 18.57 -1.60 14.99
N SER A 27 19.67 -2.35 15.13
CA SER A 27 19.72 -3.78 14.80
C SER A 27 18.84 -4.62 15.73
N GLY A 28 18.83 -4.31 17.04
CA GLY A 28 17.97 -4.98 18.01
C GLY A 28 16.47 -4.75 17.71
N VAL A 29 16.09 -3.52 17.42
CA VAL A 29 14.70 -3.18 17.01
C VAL A 29 14.33 -3.90 15.70
N ALA A 30 15.21 -3.86 14.69
CA ALA A 30 14.97 -4.53 13.41
C ALA A 30 14.78 -6.05 13.57
N ALA A 31 15.62 -6.70 14.39
CA ALA A 31 15.48 -8.12 14.69
C ALA A 31 14.12 -8.43 15.34
N LYS A 32 13.67 -7.57 16.29
CA LYS A 32 12.35 -7.73 16.92
C LYS A 32 11.19 -7.52 15.95
N CYS A 33 11.30 -6.56 15.03
CA CYS A 33 10.30 -6.38 13.98
C CYS A 33 10.18 -7.63 13.09
N VAL A 34 11.30 -8.20 12.65
CA VAL A 34 11.30 -9.43 11.83
C VAL A 34 10.69 -10.60 12.62
N GLU A 35 11.06 -10.77 13.91
CA GLU A 35 10.46 -11.80 14.77
C GLU A 35 8.93 -11.68 14.82
N ILE A 36 8.39 -10.46 15.03
CA ILE A 36 6.96 -10.20 15.06
C ILE A 36 6.33 -10.53 13.71
N MET A 37 6.91 -10.09 12.60
CA MET A 37 6.40 -10.37 11.25
C MET A 37 6.29 -11.87 10.97
N LEU A 38 7.28 -12.66 11.41
CA LEU A 38 7.28 -14.11 11.22
C LEU A 38 6.29 -14.80 12.18
N ARG A 39 6.29 -14.41 13.46
CA ARG A 39 5.37 -14.95 14.48
C ARG A 39 3.90 -14.77 14.08
N ASP A 40 3.55 -13.57 13.65
CA ASP A 40 2.17 -13.18 13.36
C ASP A 40 1.80 -13.41 11.88
N LYS A 41 2.70 -14.03 11.08
CA LYS A 41 2.50 -14.35 9.66
C LYS A 41 2.00 -13.15 8.85
N LEU A 42 2.58 -11.97 9.10
CA LEU A 42 2.08 -10.72 8.52
C LEU A 42 2.18 -10.69 6.99
N ALA A 43 3.10 -11.43 6.39
CA ALA A 43 3.20 -11.56 4.93
C ALA A 43 1.99 -12.31 4.34
N ASP A 44 1.60 -13.44 4.94
CA ASP A 44 0.43 -14.21 4.52
C ASP A 44 -0.86 -13.39 4.69
N ARG A 45 -0.99 -12.72 5.85
CA ARG A 45 -2.09 -11.80 6.12
C ARG A 45 -2.17 -10.68 5.08
N ALA A 46 -1.04 -10.07 4.71
CA ALA A 46 -0.99 -9.04 3.69
C ALA A 46 -1.43 -9.57 2.32
N ALA A 47 -1.05 -10.79 1.95
CA ALA A 47 -1.48 -11.42 0.71
C ALA A 47 -3.00 -11.65 0.69
N GLU A 48 -3.57 -12.18 1.77
CA GLU A 48 -5.02 -12.42 1.89
C GLU A 48 -5.83 -11.12 1.83
N LEU A 49 -5.45 -10.12 2.65
CA LEU A 49 -6.14 -8.84 2.68
C LEU A 49 -5.97 -8.07 1.36
N GLY A 50 -4.79 -8.13 0.75
CA GLY A 50 -4.55 -7.50 -0.55
C GLY A 50 -5.40 -8.11 -1.66
N LYS A 51 -5.51 -9.44 -1.70
CA LYS A 51 -6.44 -10.13 -2.61
C LYS A 51 -7.88 -9.68 -2.39
N HIS A 52 -8.33 -9.66 -1.12
CA HIS A 52 -9.67 -9.22 -0.75
C HIS A 52 -9.97 -7.80 -1.27
N VAL A 53 -9.06 -6.83 -1.02
CA VAL A 53 -9.22 -5.44 -1.50
C VAL A 53 -9.29 -5.40 -3.02
N MET A 54 -8.36 -6.05 -3.72
CA MET A 54 -8.34 -6.03 -5.19
C MET A 54 -9.60 -6.66 -5.79
N ASP A 55 -10.09 -7.76 -5.24
CA ASP A 55 -11.30 -8.41 -5.73
C ASP A 55 -12.54 -7.51 -5.51
N ARG A 56 -12.63 -6.81 -4.38
CA ARG A 56 -13.71 -5.85 -4.12
C ARG A 56 -13.65 -4.64 -5.07
N VAL A 57 -12.46 -4.12 -5.33
CA VAL A 57 -12.28 -2.99 -6.27
C VAL A 57 -12.62 -3.43 -7.71
N ARG A 58 -12.28 -4.65 -8.12
CA ARG A 58 -12.72 -5.22 -9.42
C ARG A 58 -14.24 -5.32 -9.50
N ALA A 59 -14.89 -5.74 -8.43
CA ALA A 59 -16.35 -5.74 -8.39
C ALA A 59 -16.97 -4.34 -8.52
N ILE A 60 -16.32 -3.29 -8.01
CA ILE A 60 -16.72 -1.89 -8.25
C ILE A 60 -16.51 -1.54 -9.72
N GLN A 61 -15.38 -1.90 -10.32
CA GLN A 61 -15.10 -1.67 -11.74
C GLN A 61 -16.18 -2.28 -12.65
N ASP A 62 -16.63 -3.50 -12.33
CA ASP A 62 -17.71 -4.18 -13.07
C ASP A 62 -19.07 -3.50 -12.88
N LYS A 63 -19.38 -3.04 -11.66
CA LYS A 63 -20.66 -2.36 -11.34
C LYS A 63 -20.72 -0.93 -11.87
N LEU A 64 -19.59 -0.22 -11.90
CA LEU A 64 -19.49 1.19 -12.26
C LEU A 64 -18.50 1.36 -13.42
N PRO A 65 -18.82 0.90 -14.63
CA PRO A 65 -17.91 0.96 -15.76
C PRO A 65 -17.52 2.41 -16.07
N GLY A 66 -16.24 2.61 -16.37
CA GLY A 66 -15.70 3.94 -16.66
C GLY A 66 -15.24 4.73 -15.42
N THR A 67 -15.27 4.15 -14.21
CA THR A 67 -14.79 4.81 -12.99
C THR A 67 -13.39 4.35 -12.59
N VAL A 68 -13.13 3.04 -12.60
CA VAL A 68 -11.83 2.44 -12.32
C VAL A 68 -11.25 1.91 -13.63
N ARG A 69 -10.02 2.34 -13.97
CA ARG A 69 -9.32 1.86 -15.16
C ARG A 69 -8.61 0.54 -14.88
N GLU A 70 -7.87 0.48 -13.77
CA GLU A 70 -7.07 -0.68 -13.40
C GLU A 70 -6.93 -0.77 -11.87
N VAL A 71 -6.89 -1.99 -11.36
CA VAL A 71 -6.42 -2.29 -10.01
C VAL A 71 -5.27 -3.28 -10.08
N ARG A 72 -4.14 -2.92 -9.46
CA ARG A 72 -2.91 -3.71 -9.43
C ARG A 72 -2.24 -3.64 -8.07
N GLY A 73 -1.44 -4.65 -7.74
CA GLY A 73 -0.70 -4.64 -6.47
C GLY A 73 -0.17 -6.01 -6.08
N LEU A 74 0.60 -5.99 -4.99
CA LEU A 74 1.09 -7.19 -4.30
C LEU A 74 0.91 -7.00 -2.80
N GLY A 75 0.24 -7.93 -2.15
CA GLY A 75 -0.14 -7.77 -0.75
C GLY A 75 -0.93 -6.47 -0.54
N LEU A 76 -0.58 -5.72 0.47
CA LEU A 76 -1.23 -4.43 0.80
C LEU A 76 -0.64 -3.21 0.05
N MET A 77 0.31 -3.41 -0.85
CA MET A 77 0.76 -2.36 -1.76
C MET A 77 -0.12 -2.36 -3.01
N ILE A 78 -1.13 -1.51 -3.03
CA ILE A 78 -2.20 -1.52 -4.03
C ILE A 78 -2.30 -0.16 -4.72
N GLY A 79 -2.42 -0.17 -6.05
CA GLY A 79 -2.74 0.97 -6.88
C GLY A 79 -4.12 0.80 -7.53
N ILE A 80 -4.97 1.80 -7.36
CA ILE A 80 -6.29 1.89 -8.00
C ILE A 80 -6.23 3.07 -8.97
N GLU A 81 -6.12 2.79 -10.26
CA GLU A 81 -6.11 3.81 -11.29
C GLU A 81 -7.53 4.19 -11.67
N LEU A 82 -7.88 5.46 -11.50
CA LEU A 82 -9.20 5.98 -11.79
C LEU A 82 -9.29 6.52 -13.22
N ALA A 83 -10.46 6.38 -13.81
CA ALA A 83 -10.79 6.95 -15.12
C ALA A 83 -11.59 8.26 -15.01
N VAL A 84 -11.96 8.65 -13.79
CA VAL A 84 -12.65 9.90 -13.43
C VAL A 84 -11.67 10.90 -12.81
N ASP A 85 -12.13 12.08 -12.38
CA ASP A 85 -11.30 13.05 -11.65
C ASP A 85 -10.80 12.46 -10.31
N ALA A 86 -9.64 11.82 -10.37
CA ALA A 86 -9.02 11.18 -9.21
C ALA A 86 -8.68 12.17 -8.10
N ALA A 87 -8.42 13.44 -8.43
CA ALA A 87 -8.14 14.47 -7.44
C ALA A 87 -9.38 14.85 -6.64
N ALA A 88 -10.55 14.88 -7.29
CA ALA A 88 -11.83 15.09 -6.60
C ALA A 88 -12.17 13.91 -5.69
N VAL A 89 -12.04 12.67 -6.19
CA VAL A 89 -12.24 11.44 -5.40
C VAL A 89 -11.32 11.40 -4.19
N TRP A 90 -10.03 11.70 -4.39
CA TRP A 90 -9.04 11.73 -3.31
C TRP A 90 -9.38 12.76 -2.22
N ARG A 91 -9.77 14.00 -2.61
CA ARG A 91 -10.18 15.03 -1.65
C ARG A 91 -11.39 14.60 -0.83
N GLU A 92 -12.36 13.95 -1.47
CA GLU A 92 -13.55 13.45 -0.79
C GLU A 92 -13.22 12.31 0.18
N LEU A 93 -12.30 11.39 -0.17
CA LEU A 93 -11.79 10.36 0.74
C LEU A 93 -11.13 10.99 1.98
N ILE A 94 -10.29 12.01 1.79
CA ILE A 94 -9.67 12.76 2.90
C ILE A 94 -10.74 13.41 3.78
N ALA A 95 -11.74 14.06 3.18
CA ALA A 95 -12.84 14.70 3.92
C ALA A 95 -13.66 13.69 4.76
N ARG A 96 -13.75 12.43 4.30
CA ARG A 96 -14.40 11.33 5.03
C ARG A 96 -13.45 10.57 5.97
N GLY A 97 -12.23 11.07 6.20
CA GLY A 97 -11.27 10.56 7.18
C GLY A 97 -10.32 9.47 6.68
N PHE A 98 -10.28 9.19 5.38
CA PHE A 98 -9.37 8.20 4.79
C PHE A 98 -8.13 8.86 4.20
N ILE A 99 -6.97 8.61 4.81
CA ILE A 99 -5.69 9.13 4.31
C ILE A 99 -5.08 8.10 3.37
N CYS A 100 -5.00 8.44 2.09
CA CYS A 100 -4.29 7.68 1.07
C CYS A 100 -3.48 8.62 0.18
N ASN A 101 -2.59 8.07 -0.64
CA ASN A 101 -1.74 8.87 -1.54
C ASN A 101 -2.35 8.90 -2.96
N LEU A 102 -2.39 10.09 -3.57
CA LEU A 102 -2.70 10.24 -4.99
C LEU A 102 -1.38 10.31 -5.78
N SER A 103 -1.07 9.27 -6.53
CA SER A 103 0.14 9.13 -7.34
C SER A 103 -0.14 9.47 -8.79
N HIS A 104 0.74 10.26 -9.41
CA HIS A 104 0.66 10.69 -10.82
C HIS A 104 -0.68 11.34 -11.21
N GLY A 105 -1.43 11.84 -10.23
CA GLY A 105 -2.71 12.53 -10.44
C GLY A 105 -3.90 11.63 -10.81
N VAL A 106 -3.70 10.32 -10.98
CA VAL A 106 -4.74 9.37 -11.43
C VAL A 106 -4.85 8.10 -10.60
N THR A 107 -3.84 7.78 -9.77
CA THR A 107 -3.78 6.51 -9.04
C THR A 107 -3.89 6.73 -7.54
N LEU A 108 -4.93 6.21 -6.91
CA LEU A 108 -4.97 6.07 -5.45
C LEU A 108 -4.03 4.93 -5.05
N ARG A 109 -3.02 5.25 -4.24
CA ARG A 109 -2.07 4.28 -3.73
C ARG A 109 -2.35 3.99 -2.27
N LEU A 110 -2.60 2.71 -1.97
CA LEU A 110 -2.78 2.19 -0.63
C LEU A 110 -1.50 1.50 -0.18
N LEU A 111 -1.05 1.81 1.01
CA LEU A 111 0.07 1.14 1.68
C LEU A 111 -0.18 1.19 3.20
N PRO A 112 -1.24 0.53 3.67
CA PRO A 112 -1.56 0.52 5.09
C PRO A 112 -0.58 -0.34 5.89
N ALA A 113 -0.63 -0.21 7.22
CA ALA A 113 0.13 -1.07 8.11
C ALA A 113 -0.24 -2.55 7.89
N LEU A 114 0.74 -3.47 8.02
CA LEU A 114 0.49 -4.91 7.90
C LEU A 114 -0.50 -5.45 8.96
N THR A 115 -0.68 -4.70 10.04
CA THR A 115 -1.60 -5.00 11.15
C THR A 115 -2.98 -4.37 11.00
N ILE A 116 -3.27 -3.69 9.87
CA ILE A 116 -4.57 -3.04 9.64
C ILE A 116 -5.73 -4.02 9.82
N ASP A 117 -6.83 -3.55 10.39
CA ASP A 117 -8.03 -4.36 10.48
C ASP A 117 -8.75 -4.46 9.13
N LYS A 118 -9.30 -5.65 8.86
CA LYS A 118 -10.09 -5.90 7.65
C LYS A 118 -11.28 -4.94 7.56
N ALA A 119 -11.89 -4.62 8.70
CA ALA A 119 -13.03 -3.71 8.77
C ALA A 119 -12.69 -2.30 8.24
N ASP A 120 -11.47 -1.79 8.53
CA ASP A 120 -11.03 -0.48 8.05
C ASP A 120 -10.83 -0.48 6.53
N LEU A 121 -10.31 -1.59 5.98
CA LEU A 121 -10.20 -1.77 4.53
C LEU A 121 -11.58 -1.85 3.86
N ASP A 122 -12.51 -2.57 4.46
CA ASP A 122 -13.89 -2.68 3.97
C ASP A 122 -14.58 -1.30 4.01
N ALA A 123 -14.44 -0.55 5.10
CA ALA A 123 -14.99 0.81 5.22
C ALA A 123 -14.41 1.77 4.17
N PHE A 124 -13.10 1.67 3.89
CA PHE A 124 -12.47 2.44 2.81
C PHE A 124 -13.08 2.11 1.44
N ILE A 125 -13.25 0.81 1.14
CA ILE A 125 -13.76 0.36 -0.17
C ILE A 125 -15.23 0.76 -0.34
N ASP A 126 -16.04 0.62 0.71
CA ASP A 126 -17.46 1.03 0.70
C ASP A 126 -17.58 2.54 0.46
N THR A 127 -16.74 3.33 1.13
CA THR A 127 -16.68 4.78 0.93
C THR A 127 -16.23 5.14 -0.48
N LEU A 128 -15.22 4.44 -1.02
CA LEU A 128 -14.77 4.64 -2.39
C LEU A 128 -15.88 4.32 -3.40
N GLU A 129 -16.59 3.21 -3.23
CA GLU A 129 -17.73 2.84 -4.10
C GLU A 129 -18.80 3.94 -4.07
N ASP A 130 -19.12 4.47 -2.90
CA ASP A 130 -20.13 5.52 -2.72
C ASP A 130 -19.73 6.82 -3.44
N ILE A 131 -18.47 7.24 -3.31
CA ILE A 131 -17.94 8.41 -4.01
C ILE A 131 -17.98 8.19 -5.53
N LEU A 132 -17.57 7.02 -6.02
CA LEU A 132 -17.52 6.71 -7.44
C LEU A 132 -18.92 6.65 -8.09
N ARG A 133 -19.97 6.35 -7.35
CA ARG A 133 -21.37 6.40 -7.85
C ARG A 133 -21.79 7.80 -8.27
N THR A 134 -21.21 8.83 -7.69
CA THR A 134 -21.52 10.24 -7.94
C THR A 134 -20.44 10.96 -8.74
N ALA A 135 -19.27 10.34 -8.92
CA ALA A 135 -18.17 10.89 -9.70
C ALA A 135 -18.53 10.87 -11.21
N LYS A 136 -18.25 11.97 -11.87
CA LYS A 136 -18.42 12.13 -13.32
C LYS A 136 -17.08 12.28 -14.03
#